data_2eeb0d935f7ab8bf78ca9fd67128ca84
#
_entry.id   2eeb0d935f7ab8bf78ca9fd67128ca84
#
_cell.length_a   1.000
_cell.length_b   1.000
_cell.length_c   1.000
_cell.angle_alpha   90.00
_cell.angle_beta   90.00
_cell.angle_gamma   90.00
#
_symmetry.space_group_name_H-M   'P 1'
#
loop_
_entity.id
_entity.type
_entity.pdbx_description
1 polymer ?
#
loop_
_entity_poly.entity_id
_entity_poly.type
_entity_poly.pdbx_seq_one_letter_code
_entity_poly.pdbx_strand_id
1 'polypeptide(L)'
;MKKILIILLFCTVFSGAQAQNSALDKLSLDAAVMPWGHTLNYSGTLNYEFVKTNHIGVYWKNWFETTSWSGTGEREQSLGLIYTSTLIDKKWYLDLRFALVASRPYEYWDKYQFDPFVGMSFGRNFGEHWAIGTQINGWTYYGVEGSSFDPEIAAINLCYSF
;
A
#
# COMPACT_ATOMS: atom_id res chain seq x y z
N MET A 1 -18.83 0.63 -9.74
CA MET A 1 -19.41 1.80 -9.06
C MET A 1 -19.63 1.59 -7.55
N LYS A 2 -20.29 0.49 -7.09
CA LYS A 2 -20.56 0.27 -5.64
C LYS A 2 -19.29 0.20 -4.77
N LYS A 3 -18.16 -0.32 -5.28
CA LYS A 3 -16.90 -0.45 -4.51
C LYS A 3 -16.17 0.89 -4.31
N ILE A 4 -16.27 1.82 -5.27
CA ILE A 4 -15.70 3.16 -5.14
C ILE A 4 -16.48 3.97 -4.10
N LEU A 5 -17.81 3.77 -4.03
CA LEU A 5 -18.65 4.40 -3.03
C LEU A 5 -18.32 3.99 -1.60
N ILE A 6 -17.91 2.73 -1.40
CA ILE A 6 -17.50 2.20 -0.08
C ILE A 6 -16.19 2.84 0.36
N ILE A 7 -15.22 3.04 -0.55
CA ILE A 7 -13.96 3.71 -0.23
C ILE A 7 -14.20 5.18 0.11
N LEU A 8 -15.05 5.87 -0.66
CA LEU A 8 -15.45 7.25 -0.36
C LEU A 8 -16.24 7.35 0.95
N LEU A 9 -17.11 6.39 1.25
CA LEU A 9 -17.85 6.35 2.50
C LEU A 9 -16.92 6.10 3.70
N PHE A 10 -15.91 5.24 3.54
CA PHE A 10 -14.87 5.01 4.54
C PHE A 10 -14.09 6.30 4.84
N CYS A 11 -13.66 7.01 3.79
CA CYS A 11 -12.98 8.31 3.94
C CYS A 11 -13.87 9.37 4.62
N THR A 12 -15.18 9.41 4.34
CA THR A 12 -16.08 10.40 4.93
C THR A 12 -16.48 10.08 6.38
N VAL A 13 -16.59 8.81 6.74
CA VAL A 13 -16.90 8.41 8.14
C VAL A 13 -15.71 8.70 9.06
N PHE A 14 -14.47 8.54 8.58
CA PHE A 14 -13.28 8.87 9.38
C PHE A 14 -13.01 10.37 9.47
N SER A 15 -13.39 11.18 8.49
CA SER A 15 -13.25 12.66 8.58
C SER A 15 -14.18 13.30 9.60
N GLY A 16 -15.22 12.61 10.04
CA GLY A 16 -16.16 13.12 11.06
C GLY A 16 -15.74 12.88 12.50
N ALA A 17 -14.67 12.11 12.74
CA ALA A 17 -14.19 11.74 14.06
C ALA A 17 -13.08 12.67 14.60
N GLN A 18 -12.99 13.90 14.14
CA GLN A 18 -12.07 14.92 14.66
C GLN A 18 -12.49 15.41 16.06
N ALA A 19 -12.50 14.54 17.03
CA ALA A 19 -12.67 14.93 18.41
C ALA A 19 -11.65 14.18 19.30
N GLN A 20 -10.57 14.89 19.62
CA GLN A 20 -9.81 14.74 20.87
C GLN A 20 -9.25 13.33 21.19
N ASN A 21 -8.51 12.70 20.29
CA ASN A 21 -7.71 11.55 20.71
C ASN A 21 -6.30 11.64 20.10
N SER A 22 -5.33 11.91 20.93
CA SER A 22 -3.89 11.92 20.58
C SER A 22 -3.39 10.64 19.89
N ALA A 23 -4.18 9.57 19.92
CA ALA A 23 -3.90 8.33 19.22
C ALA A 23 -4.32 8.37 17.74
N LEU A 24 -5.36 9.12 17.38
CA LEU A 24 -5.80 9.27 15.99
C LEU A 24 -4.84 10.14 15.19
N ASP A 25 -4.27 11.18 15.81
CA ASP A 25 -3.29 12.06 15.16
C ASP A 25 -2.01 11.32 14.73
N LYS A 26 -1.83 10.08 15.21
CA LYS A 26 -0.71 9.19 14.87
C LYS A 26 -1.06 8.17 13.78
N LEU A 27 -2.29 8.17 13.31
CA LEU A 27 -2.71 7.27 12.24
C LEU A 27 -2.57 7.93 10.88
N SER A 28 -2.16 7.14 9.90
CA SER A 28 -2.20 7.52 8.49
C SER A 28 -2.69 6.38 7.62
N LEU A 29 -3.33 6.71 6.51
CA LEU A 29 -3.83 5.78 5.52
C LEU A 29 -3.19 6.10 4.17
N ASP A 30 -2.50 5.13 3.58
CA ASP A 30 -1.98 5.23 2.22
C ASP A 30 -2.81 4.38 1.28
N ALA A 31 -3.03 4.87 0.07
CA ALA A 31 -3.62 4.14 -1.02
C ALA A 31 -2.81 4.34 -2.29
N ALA A 32 -2.45 3.26 -2.97
CA ALA A 32 -1.65 3.32 -4.17
C ALA A 32 -2.28 2.51 -5.30
N VAL A 33 -2.14 3.01 -6.53
CA VAL A 33 -2.57 2.35 -7.75
C VAL A 33 -1.37 2.19 -8.67
N MET A 34 -1.17 0.97 -9.12
CA MET A 34 -0.04 0.54 -9.96
C MET A 34 -0.59 -0.06 -11.26
N PRO A 35 -0.79 0.73 -12.30
CA PRO A 35 -1.09 0.19 -13.62
C PRO A 35 0.19 -0.37 -14.23
N TRP A 36 0.20 -1.65 -14.55
CA TRP A 36 1.32 -2.31 -15.20
C TRP A 36 0.83 -3.14 -16.38
N GLY A 37 1.06 -2.65 -17.59
CA GLY A 37 0.63 -3.33 -18.81
C GLY A 37 -0.87 -3.66 -18.77
N HIS A 38 -1.19 -4.93 -18.73
CA HIS A 38 -2.57 -5.43 -18.66
C HIS A 38 -3.03 -5.72 -17.22
N THR A 39 -2.26 -5.35 -16.22
CA THR A 39 -2.59 -5.60 -14.81
C THR A 39 -2.94 -4.30 -14.12
N LEU A 40 -3.83 -4.37 -13.16
CA LEU A 40 -4.17 -3.29 -12.26
C LEU A 40 -3.92 -3.76 -10.83
N ASN A 41 -2.90 -3.19 -10.21
CA ASN A 41 -2.61 -3.41 -8.79
C ASN A 41 -3.11 -2.23 -7.99
N TYR A 42 -3.71 -2.51 -6.86
CA TYR A 42 -3.95 -1.51 -5.84
C TYR A 42 -3.53 -2.02 -4.49
N SER A 43 -2.92 -1.14 -3.72
CA SER A 43 -2.49 -1.45 -2.37
C SER A 43 -2.92 -0.36 -1.41
N GLY A 44 -2.92 -0.69 -0.14
CA GLY A 44 -3.14 0.27 0.92
C GLY A 44 -2.33 -0.09 2.15
N THR A 45 -2.15 0.91 3.00
CA THR A 45 -1.44 0.76 4.27
C THR A 45 -2.14 1.59 5.33
N LEU A 46 -2.44 0.98 6.47
CA LEU A 46 -2.84 1.69 7.67
C LEU A 46 -1.64 1.72 8.60
N ASN A 47 -1.10 2.90 8.85
CA ASN A 47 0.10 3.12 9.65
C ASN A 47 -0.23 3.77 10.99
N TYR A 48 0.57 3.46 11.99
CA TYR A 48 0.61 4.10 13.30
C TYR A 48 2.02 4.65 13.58
N GLU A 49 2.12 5.95 13.83
CA GLU A 49 3.37 6.59 14.24
C GLU A 49 3.67 6.26 15.70
N PHE A 50 4.64 5.39 15.95
CA PHE A 50 5.03 5.00 17.31
C PHE A 50 6.19 5.85 17.85
N VAL A 51 7.06 6.34 16.96
CA VAL A 51 8.10 7.32 17.22
C VAL A 51 8.09 8.31 16.07
N LYS A 52 8.38 9.57 16.32
CA LYS A 52 8.40 10.60 15.29
C LYS A 52 9.11 10.13 14.02
N THR A 53 8.43 10.24 12.89
CA THR A 53 8.90 9.82 11.56
C THR A 53 9.02 8.30 11.33
N ASN A 54 8.64 7.48 12.32
CA ASN A 54 8.67 6.03 12.20
C ASN A 54 7.29 5.43 12.46
N HIS A 55 6.84 4.63 11.52
CA HIS A 55 5.50 4.06 11.51
C HIS A 55 5.57 2.54 11.40
N ILE A 56 4.64 1.87 12.06
CA ILE A 56 4.35 0.45 11.85
C ILE A 56 2.92 0.34 11.37
N GLY A 57 2.66 -0.56 10.43
CA GLY A 57 1.33 -0.63 9.84
C GLY A 57 0.97 -2.00 9.30
N VAL A 58 -0.26 -2.08 8.83
CA VAL A 58 -0.80 -3.22 8.09
C VAL A 58 -0.85 -2.84 6.61
N TYR A 59 -0.21 -3.65 5.80
CA TYR A 59 -0.19 -3.51 4.35
C TYR A 59 -1.14 -4.54 3.73
N TRP A 60 -1.88 -4.13 2.71
CA TRP A 60 -2.64 -5.04 1.86
C TRP A 60 -2.47 -4.66 0.39
N LYS A 61 -2.54 -5.67 -0.47
CA LYS A 61 -2.47 -5.52 -1.92
C LYS A 61 -3.45 -6.46 -2.58
N ASN A 62 -4.03 -6.02 -3.67
CA ASN A 62 -4.74 -6.88 -4.61
C ASN A 62 -4.19 -6.63 -6.02
N TRP A 63 -3.95 -7.70 -6.71
CA TRP A 63 -3.48 -7.72 -8.08
C TRP A 63 -4.53 -8.38 -8.97
N PHE A 64 -4.83 -7.75 -10.09
CA PHE A 64 -5.78 -8.24 -11.09
C PHE A 64 -5.13 -8.24 -12.46
N GLU A 65 -5.14 -9.38 -13.13
CA GLU A 65 -4.82 -9.45 -14.53
C GLU A 65 -6.08 -9.18 -15.37
N THR A 66 -5.98 -8.23 -16.29
CA THR A 66 -7.11 -7.80 -17.14
C THR A 66 -7.10 -8.44 -18.52
N THR A 67 -6.12 -9.29 -18.83
CA THR A 67 -5.85 -9.79 -20.19
C THR A 67 -6.70 -10.93 -20.66
N SER A 68 -7.44 -11.60 -19.81
CA SER A 68 -8.22 -12.71 -20.34
C SER A 68 -9.57 -12.23 -20.87
N TRP A 69 -9.71 -12.22 -22.17
CA TRP A 69 -11.01 -12.20 -22.84
C TRP A 69 -11.94 -13.33 -22.33
N SER A 70 -11.42 -14.28 -21.58
CA SER A 70 -12.13 -15.39 -20.96
C SER A 70 -12.72 -15.08 -19.58
N GLY A 71 -12.50 -13.89 -19.02
CA GLY A 71 -13.13 -13.47 -17.76
C GLY A 71 -12.58 -14.11 -16.48
N THR A 72 -11.60 -14.98 -16.59
CA THR A 72 -10.88 -15.55 -15.44
C THR A 72 -9.64 -14.70 -15.16
N GLY A 73 -9.84 -13.47 -14.67
CA GLY A 73 -8.72 -12.65 -14.22
C GLY A 73 -8.02 -13.33 -13.05
N GLU A 74 -6.74 -13.57 -13.19
CA GLU A 74 -5.90 -14.01 -12.09
C GLU A 74 -5.94 -12.96 -10.98
N ARG A 75 -5.94 -13.43 -9.75
CA ARG A 75 -6.01 -12.55 -8.58
C ARG A 75 -4.97 -12.99 -7.57
N GLU A 76 -4.16 -12.06 -7.14
CA GLU A 76 -3.31 -12.24 -5.99
C GLU A 76 -3.80 -11.33 -4.86
N GLN A 77 -3.81 -11.86 -3.65
CA GLN A 77 -4.10 -11.11 -2.45
C GLN A 77 -2.91 -11.21 -1.50
N SER A 78 -2.49 -10.08 -1.01
CA SER A 78 -1.37 -10.00 -0.08
C SER A 78 -1.77 -9.21 1.16
N LEU A 79 -1.33 -9.68 2.32
CA LEU A 79 -1.52 -9.03 3.61
C LEU A 79 -0.24 -9.14 4.42
N GLY A 80 0.17 -8.07 5.09
CA GLY A 80 1.40 -8.13 5.87
C GLY A 80 1.59 -6.97 6.82
N LEU A 81 2.75 -6.98 7.45
CA LEU A 81 3.21 -5.89 8.30
C LEU A 81 4.20 -5.03 7.53
N ILE A 82 4.13 -3.74 7.75
CA ILE A 82 5.02 -2.77 7.13
C ILE A 82 5.62 -1.86 8.18
N TYR A 83 6.89 -1.55 8.00
CA TYR A 83 7.59 -0.47 8.69
C TYR A 83 7.91 0.62 7.69
N THR A 84 7.63 1.85 8.04
CA THR A 84 7.91 3.03 7.23
C THR A 84 8.72 4.03 8.03
N SER A 85 9.83 4.51 7.45
CA SER A 85 10.65 5.57 8.03
C SER A 85 10.65 6.78 7.11
N THR A 86 10.13 7.90 7.60
CA THR A 86 10.08 9.16 6.87
C THR A 86 11.41 9.92 7.05
N LEU A 87 12.15 10.08 5.96
CA LEU A 87 13.45 10.75 5.94
C LEU A 87 13.34 12.27 5.75
N ILE A 88 12.35 12.69 4.97
CA ILE A 88 12.05 14.10 4.70
C ILE A 88 10.56 14.28 4.96
N ASP A 89 10.23 15.18 5.87
CA ASP A 89 8.85 15.51 6.23
C ASP A 89 8.69 17.02 6.31
N LYS A 90 8.43 17.64 5.18
CA LYS A 90 8.15 19.08 5.04
C LYS A 90 7.12 19.27 3.92
N LYS A 91 7.44 20.14 2.96
CA LYS A 91 6.66 20.31 1.73
C LYS A 91 6.72 19.07 0.83
N TRP A 92 7.84 18.34 0.89
CA TRP A 92 8.08 17.08 0.21
C TRP A 92 8.33 16.00 1.24
N TYR A 93 7.89 14.77 0.98
CA TYR A 93 8.22 13.61 1.81
C TYR A 93 9.03 12.58 1.01
N LEU A 94 9.84 11.85 1.72
CA LEU A 94 10.55 10.66 1.25
C LEU A 94 10.49 9.62 2.37
N ASP A 95 9.85 8.50 2.08
CA ASP A 95 9.73 7.38 3.00
C ASP A 95 10.55 6.20 2.50
N LEU A 96 11.20 5.50 3.41
CA LEU A 96 11.71 4.15 3.21
C LEU A 96 10.72 3.16 3.81
N ARG A 97 10.45 2.08 3.09
CA ARG A 97 9.43 1.09 3.41
C ARG A 97 10.03 -0.31 3.43
N PHE A 98 9.70 -1.06 4.48
CA PHE A 98 10.10 -2.46 4.63
C PHE A 98 8.86 -3.25 5.03
N ALA A 99 8.55 -4.31 4.31
CA ALA A 99 7.38 -5.12 4.63
C ALA A 99 7.69 -6.60 4.60
N LEU A 100 6.97 -7.32 5.46
CA LEU A 100 6.88 -8.77 5.43
C LEU A 100 5.43 -9.14 5.15
N VAL A 101 5.19 -9.72 4.01
CA VAL A 101 3.86 -9.92 3.44
C VAL A 101 3.62 -11.41 3.21
N ALA A 102 2.44 -11.88 3.58
CA ALA A 102 1.93 -13.17 3.18
C ALA A 102 1.09 -12.98 1.91
N SER A 103 1.52 -13.58 0.82
CA SER A 103 0.84 -13.53 -0.47
C SER A 103 0.15 -14.86 -0.76
N ARG A 104 -0.98 -14.80 -1.42
CA ARG A 104 -1.72 -15.96 -1.91
C ARG A 104 -1.82 -15.89 -3.42
N PRO A 105 -0.87 -16.48 -4.14
CA PRO A 105 -0.88 -16.51 -5.61
C PRO A 105 -2.05 -17.34 -6.13
N TYR A 106 -2.58 -16.97 -7.29
CA TYR A 106 -3.72 -17.63 -7.92
C TYR A 106 -3.46 -19.13 -8.21
N GLU A 107 -2.28 -19.47 -8.68
CA GLU A 107 -1.93 -20.84 -9.04
C GLU A 107 -1.84 -21.81 -7.83
N TYR A 108 -1.68 -21.25 -6.63
CA TYR A 108 -1.46 -22.03 -5.41
C TYR A 108 -2.38 -21.54 -4.28
N TRP A 109 -3.69 -21.53 -4.53
CA TRP A 109 -4.70 -21.06 -3.58
C TRP A 109 -4.67 -21.71 -2.20
N ASP A 110 -4.04 -22.85 -2.08
CA ASP A 110 -3.84 -23.62 -0.85
C ASP A 110 -2.56 -23.26 -0.08
N LYS A 111 -1.68 -22.44 -0.68
CA LYS A 111 -0.36 -22.09 -0.11
C LYS A 111 -0.20 -20.59 0.03
N TYR A 112 0.30 -20.18 1.19
CA TYR A 112 0.78 -18.83 1.40
C TYR A 112 2.29 -18.80 1.17
N GLN A 113 2.75 -17.76 0.51
CA GLN A 113 4.17 -17.42 0.37
C GLN A 113 4.47 -16.20 1.23
N PHE A 114 5.68 -16.12 1.75
CA PHE A 114 6.14 -14.93 2.47
C PHE A 114 7.08 -14.15 1.57
N ASP A 115 6.62 -12.99 1.14
CA ASP A 115 7.31 -12.14 0.17
C ASP A 115 7.71 -10.82 0.86
N PRO A 116 8.97 -10.70 1.31
CA PRO A 116 9.44 -9.43 1.80
C PRO A 116 9.60 -8.44 0.66
N PHE A 117 9.31 -7.17 0.92
CA PHE A 117 9.69 -6.11 0.01
C PHE A 117 10.41 -4.97 0.72
N VAL A 118 11.25 -4.28 -0.04
CA VAL A 118 11.80 -2.99 0.31
C VAL A 118 11.31 -1.97 -0.70
N GLY A 119 11.03 -0.75 -0.26
CA GLY A 119 10.51 0.25 -1.15
C GLY A 119 10.80 1.66 -0.68
N MET A 120 10.40 2.59 -1.52
CA MET A 120 10.40 4.01 -1.19
C MET A 120 9.12 4.66 -1.72
N SER A 121 8.64 5.67 -1.03
CA SER A 121 7.64 6.57 -1.56
C SER A 121 8.14 8.01 -1.50
N PHE A 122 7.81 8.75 -2.53
CA PHE A 122 8.20 10.15 -2.66
C PHE A 122 7.02 10.96 -3.17
N GLY A 123 6.81 12.13 -2.56
CA GLY A 123 5.69 12.96 -2.96
C GLY A 123 5.68 14.32 -2.28
N ARG A 124 4.53 14.96 -2.34
CA ARG A 124 4.31 16.31 -1.84
C ARG A 124 3.14 16.36 -0.87
N ASN A 125 3.33 17.05 0.24
CA ASN A 125 2.31 17.35 1.21
C ASN A 125 1.43 18.53 0.76
N PHE A 126 0.12 18.38 0.94
CA PHE A 126 -0.90 19.40 0.66
C PHE A 126 -1.69 19.68 1.93
N GLY A 127 -1.44 20.84 2.54
CA GLY A 127 -2.03 21.15 3.82
C GLY A 127 -1.44 20.29 4.95
N GLU A 128 -2.26 20.00 5.94
CA GLU A 128 -1.83 19.30 7.16
C GLU A 128 -2.08 17.79 7.10
N HIS A 129 -2.97 17.33 6.26
CA HIS A 129 -3.47 15.96 6.28
C HIS A 129 -3.22 15.15 5.00
N TRP A 130 -3.00 15.79 3.87
CA TRP A 130 -2.95 15.12 2.58
C TRP A 130 -1.57 15.13 1.96
N ALA A 131 -1.19 14.01 1.37
CA ALA A 131 -0.03 13.93 0.48
C ALA A 131 -0.35 13.14 -0.78
N ILE A 132 0.32 13.47 -1.87
CA ILE A 132 0.28 12.73 -3.12
C ILE A 132 1.69 12.47 -3.62
N GLY A 133 1.92 11.31 -4.19
CA GLY A 133 3.22 10.95 -4.68
C GLY A 133 3.22 9.70 -5.54
N THR A 134 4.37 9.09 -5.61
CA THR A 134 4.61 7.80 -6.25
C THR A 134 5.34 6.89 -5.27
N GLN A 135 5.25 5.58 -5.49
CA GLN A 135 6.03 4.60 -4.73
C GLN A 135 6.67 3.56 -5.64
N ILE A 136 7.80 3.07 -5.23
CA ILE A 136 8.54 1.98 -5.87
C ILE A 136 8.77 0.92 -4.82
N ASN A 137 8.33 -0.30 -5.08
CA ASN A 137 8.54 -1.46 -4.21
C ASN A 137 9.34 -2.50 -4.98
N GLY A 138 10.38 -3.03 -4.36
CA GLY A 138 11.13 -4.18 -4.88
C GLY A 138 10.75 -5.43 -4.09
N TRP A 139 10.06 -6.34 -4.74
CA TRP A 139 9.61 -7.59 -4.16
C TRP A 139 10.65 -8.68 -4.33
N THR A 140 10.79 -9.53 -3.33
CA THR A 140 11.60 -10.73 -3.42
C THR A 140 10.68 -11.93 -3.33
N TYR A 141 10.53 -12.65 -4.44
CA TYR A 141 9.71 -13.86 -4.50
C TYR A 141 10.63 -15.08 -4.31
N TYR A 142 10.24 -15.95 -3.39
CA TYR A 142 10.91 -17.22 -3.13
C TYR A 142 10.08 -18.35 -3.76
N GLY A 143 10.35 -18.67 -5.04
CA GLY A 143 9.68 -19.75 -5.75
C GLY A 143 10.49 -21.06 -5.76
N VAL A 144 9.89 -22.12 -6.29
CA VAL A 144 10.53 -23.44 -6.44
C VAL A 144 11.76 -23.40 -7.37
N GLU A 145 11.81 -22.44 -8.28
CA GLU A 145 12.88 -22.26 -9.28
C GLU A 145 13.95 -21.23 -8.89
N GLY A 146 13.88 -20.68 -7.68
CA GLY A 146 14.84 -19.68 -7.19
C GLY A 146 14.17 -18.40 -6.69
N SER A 147 14.99 -17.40 -6.34
CA SER A 147 14.52 -16.08 -5.94
C SER A 147 14.49 -15.13 -7.14
N SER A 148 13.42 -14.42 -7.35
CA SER A 148 13.31 -13.31 -8.30
C SER A 148 13.11 -11.99 -7.57
N PHE A 149 13.63 -10.92 -8.15
CA PHE A 149 13.38 -9.56 -7.68
C PHE A 149 12.54 -8.85 -8.73
N ASP A 150 11.37 -8.36 -8.33
CA ASP A 150 10.43 -7.68 -9.22
C ASP A 150 10.13 -6.26 -8.71
N PRO A 151 10.53 -5.22 -9.47
CA PRO A 151 10.22 -3.85 -9.10
C PRO A 151 8.79 -3.48 -9.53
N GLU A 152 8.00 -2.98 -8.59
CA GLU A 152 6.69 -2.40 -8.85
C GLU A 152 6.72 -0.88 -8.66
N ILE A 153 6.16 -0.16 -9.62
CA ILE A 153 6.06 1.30 -9.56
C ILE A 153 4.59 1.68 -9.48
N ALA A 154 4.19 2.31 -8.37
CA ALA A 154 2.88 2.91 -8.27
C ALA A 154 2.88 4.28 -8.95
N ALA A 155 1.99 4.45 -9.92
CA ALA A 155 1.84 5.72 -10.62
C ALA A 155 1.29 6.83 -9.70
N ILE A 156 0.41 6.46 -8.77
CA ILE A 156 -0.21 7.38 -7.82
C ILE A 156 -0.26 6.73 -6.44
N ASN A 157 0.26 7.44 -5.45
CA ASN A 157 0.11 7.16 -4.04
C ASN A 157 -0.56 8.35 -3.36
N LEU A 158 -1.66 8.11 -2.65
CA LEU A 158 -2.39 9.11 -1.89
C LEU A 158 -2.30 8.75 -0.41
N CYS A 159 -1.83 9.67 0.41
CA CYS A 159 -1.73 9.52 1.85
C CYS A 159 -2.65 10.50 2.56
N TYR A 160 -3.28 10.05 3.63
CA TYR A 160 -4.06 10.87 4.55
C TYR A 160 -3.61 10.63 5.99
N SER A 161 -3.24 11.70 6.69
CA SER A 161 -2.92 11.69 8.13
C SER A 161 -4.08 12.27 8.92
N PHE A 162 -4.49 11.60 9.97
CA PHE A 162 -5.62 11.99 10.80
C PHE A 162 -5.27 13.10 11.77
#